data_ae7d6790d488d96b171e712ea7706259
#
_entry.id   ae7d6790d488d96b171e712ea7706259
#
_cell.length_a   1.000
_cell.length_b   1.000
_cell.length_c   1.000
_cell.angle_alpha   90.00
_cell.angle_beta   90.00
_cell.angle_gamma   90.00
#
_symmetry.space_group_name_H-M   'P 1'
#
loop_
_entity.id
_entity.type
_entity.pdbx_description
1 polymer ?
#
loop_
_entity_poly.entity_id
_entity_poly.type
_entity_poly.pdbx_seq_one_letter_code
_entity_poly.pdbx_strand_id
1 'polypeptide(L)'
;MIVGDMERKHNINLLLLSVLLLMTAACSTTRNLPEDETLYVGVKNMEILNEDKTPAGVQTLEEVEAALSYPPNNAILGSNSLRFPIPFGLWIYNDFVKYQDKKGVGHWIFNKLGSTPVYLSTVNPETRVKVATNLLHDYGFFNGAVTYSVDSLKNPRKAKLSYKIDMANPYYLDSVMYLKYPPRADSLIRAAYDQRVLHKGDNFSVLKLEEERQRLSTLFR
;
A
#
# COMPACT_ATOMS: atom_id res chain seq x y z
N MET A 1 6.85 12.56 59.67
CA MET A 1 6.07 12.76 58.42
C MET A 1 6.92 12.64 57.15
N ILE A 2 8.22 12.90 57.17
CA ILE A 2 9.12 12.87 55.98
C ILE A 2 9.57 11.45 55.57
N VAL A 3 9.69 10.51 56.53
CA VAL A 3 10.18 9.15 56.27
C VAL A 3 9.17 8.31 55.44
N GLY A 4 7.88 8.45 55.72
CA GLY A 4 6.85 7.68 54.98
C GLY A 4 6.68 8.07 53.51
N ASP A 5 7.06 9.31 53.17
CA ASP A 5 6.96 9.82 51.78
C ASP A 5 8.14 9.33 50.90
N MET A 6 9.30 9.12 51.57
CA MET A 6 10.49 8.58 50.90
C MET A 6 10.36 7.07 50.62
N GLU A 7 9.81 6.30 51.56
CA GLU A 7 9.51 4.87 51.33
C GLU A 7 8.46 4.66 50.26
N ARG A 8 7.43 5.52 50.22
CA ARG A 8 6.39 5.46 49.21
C ARG A 8 6.93 5.75 47.79
N LYS A 9 7.80 6.72 47.63
CA LYS A 9 8.48 7.05 46.38
C LYS A 9 9.41 5.90 45.94
N HIS A 10 10.13 5.29 46.88
CA HIS A 10 11.00 4.16 46.58
C HIS A 10 10.19 2.95 46.08
N ASN A 11 9.08 2.63 46.74
CA ASN A 11 8.20 1.53 46.35
C ASN A 11 7.54 1.78 45.00
N ILE A 12 7.15 3.05 44.67
CA ILE A 12 6.61 3.43 43.35
C ILE A 12 7.69 3.27 42.27
N ASN A 13 8.91 3.71 42.53
CA ASN A 13 10.01 3.57 41.58
C ASN A 13 10.39 2.09 41.36
N LEU A 14 10.36 1.27 42.39
CA LEU A 14 10.61 -0.17 42.31
C LEU A 14 9.50 -0.87 41.50
N LEU A 15 8.25 -0.46 41.70
CA LEU A 15 7.10 -0.94 40.94
C LEU A 15 7.20 -0.52 39.47
N LEU A 16 7.54 0.71 39.18
CA LEU A 16 7.77 1.20 37.82
C LEU A 16 8.92 0.47 37.12
N LEU A 17 10.02 0.23 37.85
CA LEU A 17 11.16 -0.50 37.31
C LEU A 17 10.82 -1.97 37.04
N SER A 18 10.04 -2.61 37.93
CA SER A 18 9.58 -4.00 37.72
C SER A 18 8.63 -4.14 36.56
N VAL A 19 7.69 -3.16 36.36
CA VAL A 19 6.79 -3.11 35.22
C VAL A 19 7.59 -2.89 33.93
N LEU A 20 8.60 -2.02 33.96
CA LEU A 20 9.48 -1.77 32.82
C LEU A 20 10.29 -3.01 32.44
N LEU A 21 10.82 -3.75 33.42
CA LEU A 21 11.54 -5.02 33.23
C LEU A 21 10.62 -6.12 32.67
N LEU A 22 9.38 -6.21 33.17
CA LEU A 22 8.38 -7.15 32.66
C LEU A 22 8.00 -6.85 31.23
N MET A 23 7.92 -5.57 30.85
CA MET A 23 7.66 -5.15 29.47
C MET A 23 8.80 -5.53 28.51
N THR A 24 10.06 -5.55 28.95
CA THR A 24 11.20 -5.94 28.09
C THR A 24 11.29 -7.43 27.86
N ALA A 25 10.81 -8.27 28.78
CA ALA A 25 10.84 -9.73 28.66
C ALA A 25 9.73 -10.31 27.76
N ALA A 26 8.63 -9.58 27.55
CA ALA A 26 7.45 -10.05 26.83
C ALA A 26 7.47 -9.74 25.31
N CYS A 27 8.52 -9.16 24.76
CA CYS A 27 8.45 -8.38 23.52
C CYS A 27 8.88 -9.09 22.24
N SER A 28 8.54 -10.35 22.02
CA SER A 28 8.71 -10.96 20.70
C SER A 28 7.48 -10.72 19.83
N THR A 29 7.59 -9.84 18.83
CA THR A 29 6.52 -9.64 17.81
C THR A 29 6.42 -10.79 16.81
N THR A 30 7.33 -11.77 16.89
CA THR A 30 7.42 -12.90 15.94
C THR A 30 7.22 -14.25 16.64
N ARG A 31 6.76 -14.27 17.90
CA ARG A 31 6.66 -15.49 18.70
C ARG A 31 5.69 -16.52 18.11
N ASN A 32 4.54 -16.05 17.66
CA ASN A 32 3.47 -16.91 17.15
C ASN A 32 3.34 -16.80 15.61
N LEU A 33 4.40 -16.40 14.91
CA LEU A 33 4.41 -16.49 13.44
C LEU A 33 4.54 -17.96 13.02
N PRO A 34 3.80 -18.40 11.99
CA PRO A 34 4.06 -19.67 11.31
C PRO A 34 5.52 -19.75 10.83
N GLU A 35 6.08 -20.97 10.73
CA GLU A 35 7.51 -21.16 10.42
C GLU A 35 7.91 -20.64 9.03
N ASP A 36 7.00 -20.72 8.08
CA ASP A 36 7.14 -20.29 6.69
C ASP A 36 6.80 -18.81 6.46
N GLU A 37 6.37 -18.07 7.51
CA GLU A 37 5.93 -16.69 7.37
C GLU A 37 6.96 -15.68 7.89
N THR A 38 7.03 -14.56 7.18
CA THR A 38 7.85 -13.40 7.54
C THR A 38 6.96 -12.19 7.83
N LEU A 39 7.17 -11.55 8.99
CA LEU A 39 6.44 -10.34 9.37
C LEU A 39 6.85 -9.17 8.47
N TYR A 40 5.89 -8.63 7.76
CA TYR A 40 6.08 -7.40 6.98
C TYR A 40 6.15 -6.17 7.89
N VAL A 41 7.17 -5.34 7.68
CA VAL A 41 7.49 -4.22 8.57
C VAL A 41 7.44 -2.88 7.85
N GLY A 42 6.93 -2.86 6.63
CA GLY A 42 6.74 -1.66 5.83
C GLY A 42 7.71 -1.55 4.66
N VAL A 43 7.59 -0.47 3.93
CA VAL A 43 8.50 -0.12 2.83
C VAL A 43 9.76 0.49 3.42
N LYS A 44 10.92 0.12 2.88
CA LYS A 44 12.24 0.67 3.23
C LYS A 44 12.61 1.83 2.30
N ASN A 45 12.44 1.60 1.01
CA ASN A 45 12.80 2.55 -0.04
C ASN A 45 11.86 2.40 -1.24
N MET A 46 11.64 3.49 -1.95
CA MET A 46 10.95 3.54 -3.22
C MET A 46 11.82 4.41 -4.15
N GLU A 47 12.51 3.75 -5.07
CA GLU A 47 13.40 4.38 -6.04
C GLU A 47 12.62 4.62 -7.33
N ILE A 48 12.60 5.87 -7.79
CA ILE A 48 11.92 6.26 -9.03
C ILE A 48 12.99 6.64 -10.05
N LEU A 49 12.93 6.00 -11.21
CA LEU A 49 13.79 6.29 -12.36
C LEU A 49 12.96 6.89 -13.49
N ASN A 50 13.60 7.75 -14.28
CA ASN A 50 12.98 8.37 -15.46
C ASN A 50 11.61 9.02 -15.15
N GLU A 51 11.53 9.70 -14.00
CA GLU A 51 10.31 10.35 -13.53
C GLU A 51 9.79 11.36 -14.56
N ASP A 52 8.54 11.17 -15.00
CA ASP A 52 7.85 12.15 -15.82
C ASP A 52 7.15 13.19 -14.93
N LYS A 53 7.62 14.44 -15.00
CA LYS A 53 7.12 15.57 -14.19
C LYS A 53 5.91 16.28 -14.81
N THR A 54 5.38 15.79 -15.91
CA THR A 54 4.11 16.30 -16.44
C THR A 54 2.96 15.98 -15.47
N PRO A 55 1.85 16.74 -15.51
CA PRO A 55 0.68 16.42 -14.68
C PRO A 55 0.20 14.97 -14.84
N ALA A 56 0.25 14.44 -16.06
CA ALA A 56 -0.10 13.05 -16.34
C ALA A 56 0.88 12.06 -15.73
N GLY A 57 2.20 12.34 -15.82
CA GLY A 57 3.24 11.50 -15.21
C GLY A 57 3.14 11.48 -13.68
N VAL A 58 2.92 12.64 -13.05
CA VAL A 58 2.74 12.73 -11.59
C VAL A 58 1.51 11.93 -11.14
N GLN A 59 0.37 12.10 -11.81
CA GLN A 59 -0.83 11.32 -11.50
C GLN A 59 -0.57 9.82 -11.64
N THR A 60 0.07 9.40 -12.72
CA THR A 60 0.41 7.99 -12.95
C THR A 60 1.28 7.45 -11.83
N LEU A 61 2.29 8.21 -11.41
CA LEU A 61 3.19 7.82 -10.33
C LEU A 61 2.44 7.67 -9.00
N GLU A 62 1.55 8.60 -8.67
CA GLU A 62 0.73 8.52 -7.46
C GLU A 62 -0.13 7.24 -7.43
N GLU A 63 -0.72 6.85 -8.55
CA GLU A 63 -1.52 5.63 -8.65
C GLU A 63 -0.65 4.36 -8.55
N VAL A 64 0.53 4.38 -9.16
CA VAL A 64 1.52 3.29 -9.06
C VAL A 64 1.99 3.13 -7.61
N GLU A 65 2.34 4.22 -6.93
CA GLU A 65 2.74 4.19 -5.53
C GLU A 65 1.60 3.71 -4.63
N ALA A 66 0.36 4.11 -4.89
CA ALA A 66 -0.81 3.63 -4.17
C ALA A 66 -1.02 2.12 -4.34
N ALA A 67 -0.83 1.58 -5.56
CA ALA A 67 -0.92 0.14 -5.82
C ALA A 67 0.15 -0.68 -5.09
N LEU A 68 1.35 -0.12 -4.93
CA LEU A 68 2.46 -0.74 -4.19
C LEU A 68 2.30 -0.61 -2.67
N SER A 69 1.44 0.28 -2.25
CA SER A 69 1.23 0.65 -0.87
C SER A 69 0.53 -0.46 -0.08
N TYR A 70 1.08 -0.82 1.08
CA TYR A 70 0.42 -1.68 2.07
C TYR A 70 0.84 -1.26 3.48
N PRO A 71 -0.09 -0.87 4.35
CA PRO A 71 0.27 -0.44 5.69
C PRO A 71 0.72 -1.63 6.54
N PRO A 72 1.89 -1.56 7.19
CA PRO A 72 2.33 -2.57 8.14
C PRO A 72 1.56 -2.48 9.46
N ASN A 73 1.76 -3.48 10.34
CA ASN A 73 1.25 -3.36 11.69
C ASN A 73 1.75 -2.07 12.38
N ASN A 74 0.88 -1.41 13.13
CA ASN A 74 1.10 -0.12 13.79
C ASN A 74 1.36 1.06 12.85
N ALA A 75 0.91 0.98 11.60
CA ALA A 75 0.96 2.10 10.68
C ALA A 75 0.24 3.32 11.26
N ILE A 76 0.86 4.50 11.15
CA ILE A 76 0.24 5.76 11.54
C ILE A 76 -0.54 6.28 10.34
N LEU A 77 -1.86 6.48 10.50
CA LEU A 77 -2.75 6.98 9.44
C LEU A 77 -2.65 6.20 8.12
N GLY A 78 -2.39 4.89 8.19
CA GLY A 78 -2.27 4.05 7.01
C GLY A 78 -0.92 4.17 6.26
N SER A 79 0.06 4.86 6.81
CA SER A 79 1.37 5.02 6.18
C SER A 79 2.10 3.70 5.97
N ASN A 80 2.79 3.57 4.83
CA ASN A 80 3.61 2.40 4.51
C ASN A 80 4.93 2.34 5.27
N SER A 81 5.42 3.48 5.75
CA SER A 81 6.74 3.62 6.36
C SER A 81 6.70 4.13 7.78
N LEU A 82 5.72 5.00 8.12
CA LEU A 82 5.58 5.54 9.46
C LEU A 82 4.78 4.61 10.37
N ARG A 83 5.38 4.24 11.49
CA ARG A 83 4.80 3.30 12.45
C ARG A 83 4.94 3.82 13.86
N PHE A 84 3.96 3.49 14.68
CA PHE A 84 4.09 3.68 16.12
C PHE A 84 5.22 2.78 16.66
N PRO A 85 6.14 3.31 17.50
CA PRO A 85 7.33 2.57 17.92
C PRO A 85 7.01 1.33 18.75
N ILE A 86 5.88 1.35 19.46
CA ILE A 86 5.47 0.27 20.36
C ILE A 86 4.41 -0.59 19.68
N PRO A 87 4.68 -1.88 19.38
CA PRO A 87 3.76 -2.76 18.68
C PRO A 87 2.72 -3.41 19.62
N PHE A 88 1.95 -2.61 20.36
CA PHE A 88 0.97 -3.10 21.34
C PHE A 88 0.01 -4.14 20.76
N GLY A 89 -0.54 -3.88 19.57
CA GLY A 89 -1.50 -4.81 18.96
C GLY A 89 -0.90 -6.19 18.70
N LEU A 90 0.36 -6.26 18.24
CA LEU A 90 1.06 -7.51 18.01
C LEU A 90 1.42 -8.22 19.33
N TRP A 91 1.76 -7.48 20.38
CA TRP A 91 2.01 -8.08 21.69
C TRP A 91 0.75 -8.71 22.26
N ILE A 92 -0.36 -7.97 22.20
CA ILE A 92 -1.66 -8.48 22.64
C ILE A 92 -2.05 -9.70 21.80
N TYR A 93 -1.89 -9.66 20.48
CA TYR A 93 -2.12 -10.82 19.63
C TYR A 93 -1.32 -12.02 20.12
N ASN A 94 -0.01 -11.89 20.30
CA ASN A 94 0.86 -12.99 20.70
C ASN A 94 0.53 -13.57 22.07
N ASP A 95 0.12 -12.75 23.03
CA ASP A 95 -0.17 -13.21 24.39
C ASP A 95 -1.59 -13.75 24.56
N PHE A 96 -2.54 -13.23 23.78
CA PHE A 96 -3.95 -13.55 23.91
C PHE A 96 -4.53 -14.42 22.79
N VAL A 97 -3.78 -14.79 21.76
CA VAL A 97 -4.26 -15.65 20.66
C VAL A 97 -4.82 -16.99 21.18
N LYS A 98 -4.30 -17.52 22.27
CA LYS A 98 -4.82 -18.73 22.94
C LYS A 98 -6.25 -18.59 23.51
N TYR A 99 -6.78 -17.40 23.55
CA TYR A 99 -8.14 -17.09 23.98
C TYR A 99 -9.08 -16.74 22.80
N GLN A 100 -8.59 -16.85 21.56
CA GLN A 100 -9.35 -16.50 20.36
C GLN A 100 -10.72 -17.18 20.30
N ASP A 101 -10.77 -18.47 20.66
CA ASP A 101 -12.00 -19.28 20.59
C ASP A 101 -12.69 -19.45 21.98
N LYS A 102 -12.22 -18.70 23.00
CA LYS A 102 -12.75 -18.80 24.37
C LYS A 102 -13.66 -17.61 24.67
N LYS A 103 -14.66 -17.82 25.54
CA LYS A 103 -15.47 -16.73 26.07
C LYS A 103 -14.79 -16.09 27.28
N GLY A 104 -14.92 -14.76 27.44
CA GLY A 104 -14.43 -14.05 28.61
C GLY A 104 -13.53 -12.85 28.29
N VAL A 105 -12.92 -12.30 29.33
CA VAL A 105 -12.11 -11.07 29.25
C VAL A 105 -10.92 -11.23 28.30
N GLY A 106 -10.25 -12.38 28.30
CA GLY A 106 -9.13 -12.65 27.40
C GLY A 106 -9.52 -12.60 25.92
N HIS A 107 -10.67 -13.16 25.56
CA HIS A 107 -11.23 -13.07 24.22
C HIS A 107 -11.58 -11.62 23.83
N TRP A 108 -12.17 -10.86 24.76
CA TRP A 108 -12.48 -9.45 24.52
C TRP A 108 -11.23 -8.62 24.27
N ILE A 109 -10.16 -8.81 25.08
CA ILE A 109 -8.85 -8.15 24.89
C ILE A 109 -8.27 -8.50 23.51
N PHE A 110 -8.27 -9.78 23.14
CA PHE A 110 -7.77 -10.25 21.86
C PHE A 110 -8.49 -9.56 20.69
N ASN A 111 -9.84 -9.57 20.72
CA ASN A 111 -10.64 -9.04 19.61
C ASN A 111 -10.65 -7.51 19.50
N LYS A 112 -10.48 -6.80 20.63
CA LYS A 112 -10.56 -5.33 20.63
C LYS A 112 -9.22 -4.64 20.53
N LEU A 113 -8.18 -5.25 21.04
CA LEU A 113 -6.85 -4.64 21.16
C LEU A 113 -5.76 -5.40 20.41
N GLY A 114 -5.99 -6.68 20.08
CA GLY A 114 -5.06 -7.47 19.28
C GLY A 114 -5.04 -7.02 17.82
N SER A 115 -3.87 -7.06 17.21
CA SER A 115 -3.68 -6.81 15.78
C SER A 115 -3.07 -8.04 15.13
N THR A 116 -3.76 -8.63 14.16
CA THR A 116 -3.24 -9.76 13.39
C THR A 116 -1.94 -9.37 12.69
N PRO A 117 -0.91 -10.24 12.72
CA PRO A 117 0.32 -9.97 12.00
C PRO A 117 0.09 -9.80 10.50
N VAL A 118 0.71 -8.79 9.91
CA VAL A 118 0.74 -8.63 8.45
C VAL A 118 1.95 -9.41 7.94
N TYR A 119 1.68 -10.48 7.20
CA TYR A 119 2.72 -11.32 6.61
C TYR A 119 3.16 -10.80 5.24
N LEU A 120 4.39 -11.14 4.84
CA LEU A 120 4.89 -10.82 3.51
C LEU A 120 4.05 -11.49 2.42
N SER A 121 3.56 -12.71 2.66
CA SER A 121 2.62 -13.44 1.80
C SER A 121 1.29 -12.67 1.62
N THR A 122 0.77 -12.07 2.69
CA THR A 122 -0.45 -11.23 2.64
C THR A 122 -0.24 -9.98 1.79
N VAL A 123 0.92 -9.34 1.88
CA VAL A 123 1.26 -8.17 1.06
C VAL A 123 1.33 -8.54 -0.41
N ASN A 124 1.81 -9.74 -0.73
CA ASN A 124 1.98 -10.27 -2.08
C ASN A 124 2.67 -9.27 -3.03
N PRO A 125 3.95 -8.97 -2.81
CA PRO A 125 4.65 -7.93 -3.57
C PRO A 125 4.74 -8.24 -5.06
N GLU A 126 4.77 -9.50 -5.44
CA GLU A 126 4.78 -9.91 -6.85
C GLU A 126 3.52 -9.47 -7.58
N THR A 127 2.34 -9.71 -7.00
CA THR A 127 1.07 -9.27 -7.59
C THR A 127 0.98 -7.74 -7.63
N ARG A 128 1.45 -7.05 -6.59
CA ARG A 128 1.46 -5.58 -6.55
C ARG A 128 2.34 -4.98 -7.64
N VAL A 129 3.51 -5.54 -7.84
CA VAL A 129 4.43 -5.13 -8.92
C VAL A 129 3.81 -5.35 -10.29
N LYS A 130 3.11 -6.46 -10.51
CA LYS A 130 2.38 -6.71 -11.78
C LYS A 130 1.27 -5.66 -12.00
N VAL A 131 0.49 -5.37 -10.96
CA VAL A 131 -0.56 -4.33 -11.05
C VAL A 131 0.05 -2.96 -11.32
N ALA A 132 1.10 -2.58 -10.60
CA ALA A 132 1.80 -1.32 -10.78
C ALA A 132 2.42 -1.17 -12.19
N THR A 133 2.99 -2.24 -12.74
CA THR A 133 3.50 -2.24 -14.12
C THR A 133 2.37 -2.10 -15.14
N ASN A 134 1.25 -2.79 -14.93
CA ASN A 134 0.08 -2.63 -15.80
C ASN A 134 -0.46 -1.20 -15.76
N LEU A 135 -0.50 -0.55 -14.59
CA LEU A 135 -0.88 0.86 -14.48
C LEU A 135 0.05 1.77 -15.31
N LEU A 136 1.36 1.55 -15.27
CA LEU A 136 2.28 2.29 -16.14
C LEU A 136 1.90 2.13 -17.61
N HIS A 137 1.60 0.91 -18.06
CA HIS A 137 1.19 0.65 -19.44
C HIS A 137 -0.16 1.29 -19.77
N ASP A 138 -1.12 1.27 -18.86
CA ASP A 138 -2.44 1.87 -19.04
C ASP A 138 -2.38 3.40 -19.23
N TYR A 139 -1.33 4.03 -18.67
CA TYR A 139 -1.05 5.45 -18.84
C TYR A 139 0.00 5.76 -19.93
N GLY A 140 0.33 4.78 -20.77
CA GLY A 140 1.20 4.97 -21.93
C GLY A 140 2.70 4.82 -21.69
N PHE A 141 3.12 4.39 -20.51
CA PHE A 141 4.53 4.09 -20.20
C PHE A 141 4.82 2.62 -20.51
N PHE A 142 4.69 2.22 -21.79
CA PHE A 142 4.76 0.81 -22.22
C PHE A 142 6.10 0.13 -21.96
N ASN A 143 7.18 0.87 -21.87
CA ASN A 143 8.50 0.36 -21.50
C ASN A 143 8.78 0.50 -20.01
N GLY A 144 7.81 1.01 -19.24
CA GLY A 144 7.90 1.14 -17.79
C GLY A 144 7.85 -0.23 -17.11
N ALA A 145 8.57 -0.35 -16.02
CA ALA A 145 8.64 -1.58 -15.25
C ALA A 145 8.77 -1.28 -13.75
N VAL A 146 8.18 -2.14 -12.94
CA VAL A 146 8.34 -2.08 -11.49
C VAL A 146 8.98 -3.38 -11.03
N THR A 147 9.93 -3.26 -10.10
CA THR A 147 10.57 -4.41 -9.46
C THR A 147 10.56 -4.25 -7.95
N TYR A 148 10.77 -5.33 -7.22
CA TYR A 148 10.88 -5.29 -5.78
C TYR A 148 12.04 -6.13 -5.28
N SER A 149 12.50 -5.81 -4.07
CA SER A 149 13.41 -6.65 -3.30
C SER A 149 12.93 -6.78 -1.85
N VAL A 150 13.27 -7.91 -1.24
CA VAL A 150 12.94 -8.19 0.15
C VAL A 150 14.18 -7.95 1.01
N ASP A 151 14.11 -6.95 1.87
CA ASP A 151 15.18 -6.56 2.78
C ASP A 151 14.96 -7.19 4.16
N SER A 152 15.69 -8.27 4.47
CA SER A 152 15.68 -8.89 5.78
C SER A 152 16.28 -7.96 6.84
N LEU A 153 15.68 -7.94 8.02
CA LEU A 153 16.17 -7.18 9.16
C LEU A 153 17.13 -8.02 10.01
N LYS A 154 17.66 -7.44 11.11
CA LYS A 154 18.46 -8.19 12.10
C LYS A 154 17.75 -9.46 12.61
N ASN A 155 16.43 -9.41 12.74
CA ASN A 155 15.62 -10.60 12.95
C ASN A 155 15.19 -11.13 11.58
N PRO A 156 15.63 -12.33 11.14
CA PRO A 156 15.33 -12.88 9.82
C PRO A 156 13.83 -13.15 9.59
N ARG A 157 13.05 -13.22 10.67
CA ARG A 157 11.58 -13.34 10.61
C ARG A 157 10.86 -12.00 10.38
N LYS A 158 11.60 -10.92 10.07
CA LYS A 158 11.06 -9.59 9.75
C LYS A 158 11.71 -9.08 8.47
N ALA A 159 10.89 -8.55 7.59
CA ALA A 159 11.38 -7.96 6.35
C ALA A 159 10.69 -6.63 6.03
N LYS A 160 11.39 -5.80 5.29
CA LYS A 160 10.86 -4.63 4.58
C LYS A 160 10.89 -4.90 3.09
N LEU A 161 10.11 -4.13 2.34
CA LEU A 161 10.15 -4.13 0.89
C LEU A 161 10.86 -2.87 0.39
N SER A 162 11.65 -3.03 -0.65
CA SER A 162 12.13 -1.91 -1.46
C SER A 162 11.58 -2.08 -2.86
N TYR A 163 11.06 -1.00 -3.43
CA TYR A 163 10.53 -0.96 -4.78
C TYR A 163 11.39 -0.08 -5.66
N LYS A 164 11.49 -0.46 -6.93
CA LYS A 164 12.14 0.34 -7.97
C LYS A 164 11.14 0.48 -9.11
N ILE A 165 10.76 1.71 -9.40
CA ILE A 165 9.82 2.11 -10.43
C ILE A 165 10.62 2.78 -11.53
N ASP A 166 10.66 2.20 -12.72
CA ASP A 166 11.19 2.82 -13.92
C ASP A 166 10.01 3.21 -14.80
N MET A 167 9.74 4.50 -14.92
CA MET A 167 8.61 4.99 -15.73
C MET A 167 8.92 4.90 -17.22
N ALA A 168 10.18 4.98 -17.63
CA ALA A 168 10.59 5.15 -19.02
C ALA A 168 9.96 6.40 -19.68
N ASN A 169 9.86 6.43 -21.01
CA ASN A 169 9.26 7.55 -21.73
C ASN A 169 7.79 7.26 -22.01
N PRO A 170 6.89 8.25 -21.86
CA PRO A 170 5.48 8.09 -22.22
C PRO A 170 5.30 8.06 -23.74
N TYR A 171 4.28 7.36 -24.18
CA TYR A 171 3.81 7.36 -25.58
C TYR A 171 2.66 8.33 -25.76
N TYR A 172 2.60 8.93 -26.94
CA TYR A 172 1.61 9.94 -27.31
C TYR A 172 0.77 9.49 -28.49
N LEU A 173 -0.46 9.95 -28.59
CA LEU A 173 -1.32 9.71 -29.73
C LEU A 173 -0.82 10.52 -30.94
N ASP A 174 -0.37 9.84 -32.00
CA ASP A 174 0.02 10.50 -33.24
C ASP A 174 -1.20 10.93 -34.05
N SER A 175 -2.22 10.08 -34.12
CA SER A 175 -3.45 10.35 -34.82
C SER A 175 -4.64 9.63 -34.21
N VAL A 176 -5.83 10.23 -34.35
CA VAL A 176 -7.10 9.63 -33.93
C VAL A 176 -8.01 9.61 -35.15
N MET A 177 -8.39 8.42 -35.62
CA MET A 177 -9.24 8.24 -36.77
C MET A 177 -10.49 7.46 -36.41
N TYR A 178 -11.65 7.97 -36.82
CA TYR A 178 -12.89 7.24 -36.72
C TYR A 178 -13.11 6.47 -38.03
N LEU A 179 -13.23 5.15 -37.90
CA LEU A 179 -13.48 4.28 -39.06
C LEU A 179 -14.81 4.63 -39.72
N LYS A 180 -14.99 4.21 -40.97
CA LYS A 180 -16.25 4.44 -41.69
C LYS A 180 -17.39 3.67 -41.04
N TYR A 181 -18.39 4.43 -40.60
CA TYR A 181 -19.65 3.93 -40.08
C TYR A 181 -20.78 4.05 -41.14
N PRO A 182 -21.93 3.40 -40.94
CA PRO A 182 -23.11 3.70 -41.74
C PRO A 182 -23.43 5.19 -41.75
N PRO A 183 -24.01 5.77 -42.86
CA PRO A 183 -24.12 7.19 -43.05
C PRO A 183 -24.75 7.99 -41.91
N ARG A 184 -25.76 7.40 -41.24
CA ARG A 184 -26.43 8.00 -40.08
C ARG A 184 -25.50 8.10 -38.86
N ALA A 185 -24.76 7.06 -38.57
CA ALA A 185 -23.82 7.05 -37.47
C ALA A 185 -22.62 7.98 -37.76
N ASP A 186 -22.10 7.97 -38.97
CA ASP A 186 -21.01 8.88 -39.40
C ASP A 186 -21.43 10.36 -39.27
N SER A 187 -22.66 10.70 -39.63
CA SER A 187 -23.20 12.05 -39.44
C SER A 187 -23.24 12.48 -37.97
N LEU A 188 -23.66 11.58 -37.05
CA LEU A 188 -23.70 11.87 -35.63
C LEU A 188 -22.28 12.05 -35.05
N ILE A 189 -21.33 11.19 -35.43
CA ILE A 189 -19.94 11.31 -35.01
C ILE A 189 -19.35 12.65 -35.47
N ARG A 190 -19.57 13.03 -36.72
CA ARG A 190 -19.08 14.32 -37.27
C ARG A 190 -19.71 15.54 -36.57
N ALA A 191 -20.99 15.48 -36.26
CA ALA A 191 -21.70 16.56 -35.57
C ALA A 191 -21.17 16.74 -34.12
N ALA A 192 -20.69 15.67 -33.49
CA ALA A 192 -20.13 15.70 -32.15
C ALA A 192 -18.59 15.64 -32.13
N TYR A 193 -17.92 15.92 -33.25
CA TYR A 193 -16.48 15.79 -33.39
C TYR A 193 -15.70 16.67 -32.42
N ASP A 194 -16.17 17.88 -32.15
CA ASP A 194 -15.50 18.81 -31.21
C ASP A 194 -15.61 18.40 -29.75
N GLN A 195 -16.51 17.45 -29.45
CA GLN A 195 -16.69 16.89 -28.10
C GLN A 195 -15.81 15.67 -27.84
N ARG A 196 -14.93 15.30 -28.77
CA ARG A 196 -14.04 14.15 -28.59
C ARG A 196 -13.09 14.37 -27.42
N VAL A 197 -12.80 13.28 -26.71
CA VAL A 197 -11.88 13.27 -25.57
C VAL A 197 -10.42 13.10 -26.03
N LEU A 198 -10.22 12.41 -27.17
CA LEU A 198 -8.90 12.07 -27.68
C LEU A 198 -8.41 13.08 -28.73
N HIS A 199 -7.20 13.60 -28.57
CA HIS A 199 -6.56 14.50 -29.49
C HIS A 199 -5.16 14.00 -29.86
N LYS A 200 -4.69 14.42 -31.05
CA LYS A 200 -3.30 14.23 -31.45
C LYS A 200 -2.39 14.94 -30.46
N GLY A 201 -1.34 14.24 -30.00
CA GLY A 201 -0.39 14.75 -29.01
C GLY A 201 -0.78 14.52 -27.56
N ASP A 202 -1.99 14.00 -27.29
CA ASP A 202 -2.34 13.55 -25.93
C ASP A 202 -1.47 12.37 -25.51
N ASN A 203 -1.15 12.28 -24.22
CA ASN A 203 -0.59 11.06 -23.65
C ASN A 203 -1.55 9.90 -23.89
N PHE A 204 -1.03 8.75 -24.29
CA PHE A 204 -1.83 7.54 -24.35
C PHE A 204 -2.42 7.26 -22.96
N SER A 205 -3.70 6.90 -22.94
CA SER A 205 -4.39 6.52 -21.70
C SER A 205 -5.56 5.61 -22.03
N VAL A 206 -5.57 4.42 -21.42
CA VAL A 206 -6.68 3.47 -21.53
C VAL A 206 -7.97 4.07 -20.98
N LEU A 207 -7.90 4.87 -19.93
CA LEU A 207 -9.06 5.56 -19.36
C LEU A 207 -9.68 6.53 -20.36
N LYS A 208 -8.88 7.37 -21.04
CA LYS A 208 -9.36 8.30 -22.08
C LYS A 208 -9.94 7.56 -23.29
N LEU A 209 -9.34 6.42 -23.67
CA LEU A 209 -9.89 5.56 -24.73
C LEU A 209 -11.27 5.01 -24.33
N GLU A 210 -11.43 4.59 -23.09
CA GLU A 210 -12.72 4.10 -22.59
C GLU A 210 -13.76 5.22 -22.47
N GLU A 211 -13.38 6.41 -22.04
CA GLU A 211 -14.25 7.61 -22.02
C GLU A 211 -14.76 7.94 -23.42
N GLU A 212 -13.88 7.94 -24.42
CA GLU A 212 -14.27 8.18 -25.82
C GLU A 212 -15.20 7.09 -26.33
N ARG A 213 -14.93 5.83 -26.01
CA ARG A 213 -15.80 4.71 -26.35
C ARG A 213 -17.20 4.87 -25.73
N GLN A 214 -17.29 5.30 -24.47
CA GLN A 214 -18.57 5.55 -23.81
C GLN A 214 -19.30 6.76 -24.41
N ARG A 215 -18.58 7.84 -24.73
CA ARG A 215 -19.13 9.01 -25.42
C ARG A 215 -19.78 8.61 -26.74
N LEU A 216 -19.04 7.85 -27.56
CA LEU A 216 -19.56 7.34 -28.83
C LEU A 216 -20.78 6.44 -28.66
N SER A 217 -20.73 5.53 -27.68
CA SER A 217 -21.86 4.65 -27.35
C SER A 217 -23.12 5.42 -26.96
N THR A 218 -22.97 6.57 -26.32
CA THR A 218 -24.08 7.43 -25.91
C THR A 218 -24.71 8.17 -27.13
N LEU A 219 -23.91 8.50 -28.17
CA LEU A 219 -24.43 9.15 -29.39
C LEU A 219 -25.38 8.23 -30.19
N PHE A 220 -25.31 6.91 -29.98
CA PHE A 220 -26.10 5.95 -30.77
C PHE A 220 -27.35 5.44 -30.01
N ARG A 221 -27.62 5.94 -28.82
CA ARG A 221 -28.82 5.64 -28.03
C ARG A 221 -29.90 6.66 -28.27
#